data_8398e227c1678aaad839ad0be12f5fd6
#
_entry.id   8398e227c1678aaad839ad0be12f5fd6
#
_cell.length_a   1.000
_cell.length_b   1.000
_cell.length_c   1.000
_cell.angle_alpha   90.00
_cell.angle_beta   90.00
_cell.angle_gamma   90.00
#
_symmetry.space_group_name_H-M   'P 1'
#
loop_
_entity.id
_entity.type
_entity.pdbx_description
1 polymer ?
#
loop_
_entity_poly.entity_id
_entity_poly.type
_entity_poly.pdbx_seq_one_letter_code
_entity_poly.pdbx_strand_id
1 'polypeptide(L)'
;MFYQYFPYDNESFESSQVKIFSEDGYTFNNLEDKKIIIEPIMDEKLGHRTHTRDPKVWKYKDRYTLILGSKFIESGSDKFTGEVLFYTSEDSENWSYKNRYYDKKIGDMWECPDLFEVDNEYILIMSPEHLISDGNNYTNNTVYSIVGFDEESCDMKIDDEVMILDEGLDLYAAQTNIDKYGNRILIGWMRMPSKPSNEEWIGMMTLPR
;
A
#
# COMPACT_ATOMS: atom_id res chain seq x y z
N MET A 1 -4.41 9.67 10.94
CA MET A 1 -3.96 9.53 9.53
C MET A 1 -2.52 9.06 9.53
N PHE A 2 -2.19 8.12 8.66
CA PHE A 2 -0.84 7.62 8.45
C PHE A 2 -0.41 7.99 7.05
N TYR A 3 0.83 8.36 6.83
CA TYR A 3 1.37 8.69 5.52
C TYR A 3 2.88 8.49 5.50
N GLN A 4 3.41 8.41 4.31
CA GLN A 4 4.83 8.35 4.06
C GLN A 4 5.45 9.75 4.19
N TYR A 5 6.62 9.82 4.75
CA TYR A 5 7.40 11.04 4.87
C TYR A 5 8.76 10.89 4.19
N PHE A 6 9.08 11.83 3.33
CA PHE A 6 10.39 11.98 2.71
C PHE A 6 11.06 13.23 3.30
N PRO A 7 12.11 13.10 4.10
CA PRO A 7 12.89 14.26 4.46
C PRO A 7 13.57 14.82 3.20
N TYR A 8 13.39 16.09 2.95
CA TYR A 8 14.13 16.79 1.90
C TYR A 8 15.56 17.02 2.40
N ASP A 9 16.40 16.05 2.21
CA ASP A 9 17.84 16.19 2.32
C ASP A 9 18.48 15.85 0.98
N ASN A 10 19.43 16.66 0.53
CA ASN A 10 19.88 16.66 -0.86
C ASN A 10 20.66 15.41 -1.31
N GLU A 11 20.82 14.39 -0.47
CA GLU A 11 21.68 13.25 -0.77
C GLU A 11 21.09 11.85 -0.57
N SER A 12 19.94 11.70 0.12
CA SER A 12 19.30 10.38 0.23
C SER A 12 17.82 10.50 0.56
N PHE A 13 16.97 10.06 -0.35
CA PHE A 13 15.55 9.87 -0.05
C PHE A 13 15.41 8.65 0.85
N GLU A 14 14.82 8.84 2.02
CA GLU A 14 14.46 7.77 2.94
C GLU A 14 12.96 7.77 3.17
N SER A 15 12.40 6.59 3.35
CA SER A 15 10.97 6.37 3.48
C SER A 15 10.63 6.03 4.92
N SER A 16 10.05 6.97 5.65
CA SER A 16 9.50 6.75 7.00
C SER A 16 7.99 6.74 6.98
N GLN A 17 7.36 6.02 7.89
CA GLN A 17 5.92 6.11 8.09
C GLN A 17 5.63 7.03 9.28
N VAL A 18 4.68 7.93 9.10
CA VAL A 18 4.36 8.98 10.08
C VAL A 18 2.89 8.96 10.44
N LYS A 19 2.60 9.34 11.66
CA LYS A 19 1.24 9.49 12.19
C LYS A 19 0.99 10.95 12.56
N ILE A 20 -0.17 11.44 12.16
CA ILE A 20 -0.75 12.71 12.62
C ILE A 20 -2.19 12.50 13.04
N PHE A 21 -2.71 13.40 13.83
CA PHE A 21 -4.10 13.39 14.27
C PHE A 21 -4.89 14.56 13.72
N SER A 22 -6.19 14.34 13.58
CA SER A 22 -7.17 15.39 13.36
C SER A 22 -8.40 15.05 14.20
N GLU A 23 -8.99 16.04 14.84
CA GLU A 23 -10.22 15.87 15.63
C GLU A 23 -11.46 15.80 14.76
N ASP A 24 -11.46 16.50 13.64
CA ASP A 24 -12.60 16.64 12.74
C ASP A 24 -12.43 15.86 11.39
N GLY A 25 -11.25 15.34 11.13
CA GLY A 25 -10.89 14.66 9.89
C GLY A 25 -10.59 15.60 8.71
N TYR A 26 -10.73 16.90 8.88
CA TYR A 26 -10.53 17.93 7.85
C TYR A 26 -9.34 18.84 8.14
N THR A 27 -9.11 19.14 9.41
CA THR A 27 -8.11 20.08 9.85
C THR A 27 -6.90 19.35 10.43
N PHE A 28 -5.73 19.58 9.84
CA PHE A 28 -4.46 18.99 10.25
C PHE A 28 -3.46 20.12 10.55
N ASN A 29 -3.72 20.89 11.59
CA ASN A 29 -2.88 22.04 11.99
C ASN A 29 -1.66 21.64 12.83
N ASN A 30 -1.59 20.38 13.22
CA ASN A 30 -0.58 19.83 14.11
C ASN A 30 0.56 19.12 13.37
N LEU A 31 0.99 19.64 12.23
CA LEU A 31 2.12 19.09 11.48
C LEU A 31 3.42 19.01 12.29
N GLU A 32 3.55 19.87 13.31
CA GLU A 32 4.65 19.84 14.25
C GLU A 32 4.60 18.62 15.19
N ASP A 33 3.40 18.07 15.42
CA ASP A 33 3.16 16.90 16.27
C ASP A 33 3.28 15.57 15.51
N LYS A 34 3.67 15.62 14.24
CA LYS A 34 3.85 14.40 13.46
C LYS A 34 4.89 13.50 14.13
N LYS A 35 4.57 12.23 14.25
CA LYS A 35 5.41 11.23 14.89
C LYS A 35 5.81 10.16 13.87
N ILE A 36 7.10 9.93 13.73
CA ILE A 36 7.60 8.76 12.98
C ILE A 36 7.24 7.53 13.79
N ILE A 37 6.56 6.59 13.16
CA ILE A 37 6.11 5.31 13.75
C ILE A 37 6.84 4.11 13.19
N ILE A 38 7.37 4.21 11.98
CA ILE A 38 8.25 3.22 11.37
C ILE A 38 9.37 3.97 10.68
N GLU A 39 10.58 3.75 11.15
CA GLU A 39 11.81 4.30 10.57
C GLU A 39 12.11 3.66 9.21
N PRO A 40 12.99 4.27 8.39
CA PRO A 40 13.43 3.66 7.14
C PRO A 40 14.01 2.28 7.35
N ILE A 41 13.63 1.33 6.49
CA ILE A 41 14.14 -0.03 6.57
C ILE A 41 15.58 -0.06 6.08
N MET A 42 16.50 -0.38 6.97
CA MET A 42 17.93 -0.44 6.67
C MET A 42 18.40 -1.82 6.23
N ASP A 43 17.62 -2.86 6.50
CA ASP A 43 17.89 -4.23 6.04
C ASP A 43 17.25 -4.46 4.67
N GLU A 44 18.06 -4.39 3.61
CA GLU A 44 17.63 -4.58 2.22
C GLU A 44 17.04 -5.96 1.93
N LYS A 45 17.22 -6.93 2.83
CA LYS A 45 16.58 -8.24 2.72
C LYS A 45 15.15 -8.23 3.25
N LEU A 46 14.81 -7.24 4.05
CA LEU A 46 13.48 -7.09 4.64
C LEU A 46 12.62 -6.09 3.87
N GLY A 47 13.22 -5.09 3.23
CA GLY A 47 12.48 -4.06 2.51
C GLY A 47 13.43 -3.05 1.88
N HIS A 48 12.87 -2.04 1.23
CA HIS A 48 13.67 -1.04 0.55
C HIS A 48 13.66 0.29 1.27
N ARG A 49 14.83 0.84 1.52
CA ARG A 49 15.01 2.09 2.28
C ARG A 49 14.19 3.28 1.75
N THR A 50 14.05 3.39 0.44
CA THR A 50 13.36 4.51 -0.22
C THR A 50 12.03 4.15 -0.86
N HIS A 51 11.68 2.87 -0.94
CA HIS A 51 10.48 2.37 -1.64
C HIS A 51 9.55 1.57 -0.73
N THR A 52 9.53 1.85 0.57
CA THR A 52 8.57 1.28 1.50
C THR A 52 7.55 2.36 1.86
N ARG A 53 6.26 2.17 1.46
CA ARG A 53 5.25 3.23 1.50
C ARG A 53 3.82 2.73 1.57
N ASP A 54 2.87 3.68 1.60
CA ASP A 54 1.42 3.47 1.50
C ASP A 54 0.84 2.65 2.64
N PRO A 55 0.98 3.12 3.90
CA PRO A 55 0.50 2.38 5.05
C PRO A 55 -1.02 2.35 5.10
N LYS A 56 -1.59 1.14 5.27
CA LYS A 56 -2.98 0.93 5.63
C LYS A 56 -3.06 0.31 7.01
N VAL A 57 -3.92 0.86 7.87
CA VAL A 57 -4.06 0.44 9.27
C VAL A 57 -5.49 0.02 9.55
N TRP A 58 -5.65 -1.09 10.24
CA TRP A 58 -6.93 -1.52 10.81
C TRP A 58 -6.76 -1.98 12.24
N LYS A 59 -7.88 -2.12 12.95
CA LYS A 59 -7.91 -2.64 14.30
C LYS A 59 -8.42 -4.07 14.30
N TYR A 60 -7.68 -4.96 14.95
CA TYR A 60 -8.08 -6.33 15.18
C TYR A 60 -8.03 -6.62 16.68
N LYS A 61 -9.19 -6.91 17.30
CA LYS A 61 -9.32 -7.06 18.75
C LYS A 61 -8.77 -5.83 19.49
N ASP A 62 -7.77 -6.02 20.32
CA ASP A 62 -7.16 -4.97 21.15
C ASP A 62 -5.86 -4.40 20.55
N ARG A 63 -5.49 -4.78 19.33
CA ARG A 63 -4.30 -4.29 18.66
C ARG A 63 -4.60 -3.66 17.31
N TYR A 64 -3.63 -2.96 16.78
CA TYR A 64 -3.61 -2.43 15.43
C TYR A 64 -2.70 -3.29 14.55
N THR A 65 -3.11 -3.51 13.32
CA THR A 65 -2.30 -4.11 12.27
C THR A 65 -2.09 -3.07 11.17
N LEU A 66 -0.89 -3.05 10.61
CA LEU A 66 -0.51 -2.16 9.52
C LEU A 66 0.11 -3.00 8.41
N ILE A 67 -0.36 -2.79 7.18
CA ILE A 67 0.25 -3.32 5.96
C ILE A 67 0.96 -2.19 5.22
N LEU A 68 2.14 -2.49 4.69
CA LEU A 68 2.98 -1.58 3.91
C LEU A 68 3.36 -2.20 2.58
N GLY A 69 3.32 -1.41 1.51
CA GLY A 69 3.93 -1.79 0.25
C GLY A 69 5.44 -1.60 0.28
N SER A 70 6.16 -2.53 -0.32
CA SER A 70 7.63 -2.51 -0.38
C SER A 70 8.16 -3.34 -1.55
N LYS A 71 9.47 -3.38 -1.66
CA LYS A 71 10.24 -4.27 -2.52
C LYS A 71 11.55 -4.66 -1.84
N PHE A 72 12.13 -5.77 -2.26
CA PHE A 72 13.43 -6.22 -1.76
C PHE A 72 14.22 -6.92 -2.86
N ILE A 73 15.50 -7.16 -2.63
CA ILE A 73 16.35 -8.00 -3.50
C ILE A 73 16.61 -9.32 -2.78
N GLU A 74 16.16 -10.42 -3.38
CA GLU A 74 16.45 -11.73 -2.86
C GLU A 74 17.95 -12.05 -3.00
N SER A 75 18.49 -12.75 -2.04
CA SER A 75 19.90 -13.16 -2.05
C SER A 75 20.26 -13.92 -3.33
N GLY A 76 21.22 -13.40 -4.08
CA GLY A 76 21.67 -13.98 -5.35
C GLY A 76 20.88 -13.54 -6.59
N SER A 77 19.93 -12.59 -6.42
CA SER A 77 19.21 -11.93 -7.52
C SER A 77 19.75 -10.51 -7.74
N ASP A 78 19.61 -10.02 -8.96
CA ASP A 78 19.81 -8.62 -9.36
C ASP A 78 18.49 -7.89 -9.59
N LYS A 79 17.36 -8.56 -9.36
CA LYS A 79 16.00 -8.05 -9.59
C LYS A 79 15.28 -7.80 -8.30
N PHE A 80 14.49 -6.74 -8.30
CA PHE A 80 13.54 -6.48 -7.23
C PHE A 80 12.35 -7.44 -7.30
N THR A 81 11.78 -7.71 -6.14
CA THR A 81 10.53 -8.45 -5.95
C THR A 81 9.62 -7.59 -5.08
N GLY A 82 8.39 -7.37 -5.55
CA GLY A 82 7.38 -6.67 -4.77
C GLY A 82 6.92 -7.48 -3.57
N GLU A 83 6.60 -6.78 -2.49
CA GLU A 83 6.16 -7.38 -1.24
C GLU A 83 5.21 -6.47 -0.46
N VAL A 84 4.52 -7.05 0.50
CA VAL A 84 3.90 -6.34 1.62
C VAL A 84 4.54 -6.74 2.93
N LEU A 85 4.67 -5.76 3.82
CA LEU A 85 5.19 -5.93 5.17
C LEU A 85 4.06 -5.70 6.16
N PHE A 86 4.01 -6.52 7.20
CA PHE A 86 3.04 -6.41 8.28
C PHE A 86 3.72 -5.97 9.57
N TYR A 87 3.11 -5.00 10.22
CA TYR A 87 3.49 -4.51 11.55
C TYR A 87 2.28 -4.56 12.47
N THR A 88 2.53 -4.74 13.75
CA THR A 88 1.49 -4.73 14.78
C THR A 88 1.83 -3.75 15.91
N SER A 89 0.81 -3.20 16.56
CA SER A 89 0.94 -2.28 17.68
C SER A 89 -0.26 -2.39 18.62
N GLU A 90 -0.03 -2.29 19.93
CA GLU A 90 -1.10 -2.23 20.93
C GLU A 90 -1.64 -0.80 21.13
N ASP A 91 -0.83 0.22 20.83
CA ASP A 91 -1.12 1.62 21.13
C ASP A 91 -1.17 2.54 19.89
N SER A 92 -0.96 1.98 18.68
CA SER A 92 -0.81 2.70 17.41
C SER A 92 0.40 3.67 17.35
N GLU A 93 1.33 3.55 18.27
CA GLU A 93 2.51 4.39 18.37
C GLU A 93 3.82 3.61 18.28
N ASN A 94 3.85 2.47 18.98
CA ASN A 94 5.00 1.57 18.98
C ASN A 94 4.69 0.37 18.10
N TRP A 95 5.36 0.29 16.96
CA TRP A 95 5.11 -0.73 15.95
C TRP A 95 6.24 -1.75 15.91
N SER A 96 5.86 -3.01 15.79
CA SER A 96 6.79 -4.12 15.67
C SER A 96 6.54 -4.86 14.36
N TYR A 97 7.60 -5.13 13.61
CA TYR A 97 7.53 -6.00 12.45
C TYR A 97 6.98 -7.37 12.84
N LYS A 98 6.05 -7.87 12.05
CA LYS A 98 5.37 -9.14 12.33
C LYS A 98 5.65 -10.19 11.27
N ASN A 99 5.38 -9.88 10.01
CA ASN A 99 5.51 -10.81 8.90
C ASN A 99 5.60 -10.08 7.56
N ARG A 100 5.81 -10.82 6.48
CA ARG A 100 5.73 -10.31 5.11
C ARG A 100 5.16 -11.36 4.17
N TYR A 101 4.68 -10.89 3.02
CA TYR A 101 4.36 -11.75 1.89
C TYR A 101 4.90 -11.15 0.60
N TYR A 102 5.39 -11.99 -0.31
CA TYR A 102 5.86 -11.59 -1.63
C TYR A 102 5.61 -12.68 -2.68
N ASP A 103 5.50 -12.27 -3.94
CA ASP A 103 5.44 -13.17 -5.08
C ASP A 103 6.22 -12.57 -6.26
N LYS A 104 7.18 -13.32 -6.79
CA LYS A 104 8.06 -12.91 -7.91
C LYS A 104 7.32 -12.70 -9.22
N LYS A 105 6.10 -13.19 -9.33
CA LYS A 105 5.28 -13.09 -10.54
C LYS A 105 4.48 -11.78 -10.61
N ILE A 106 4.37 -11.05 -9.50
CA ILE A 106 3.48 -9.91 -9.36
C ILE A 106 4.29 -8.62 -9.28
N GLY A 107 4.97 -8.23 -10.38
CA GLY A 107 5.72 -6.99 -10.43
C GLY A 107 6.90 -6.92 -9.46
N ASP A 108 7.58 -5.79 -9.44
CA ASP A 108 8.81 -5.59 -8.66
C ASP A 108 8.68 -4.60 -7.50
N MET A 109 7.54 -3.94 -7.35
CA MET A 109 7.15 -3.08 -6.24
C MET A 109 5.64 -3.14 -6.06
N TRP A 110 5.16 -3.29 -4.82
CA TRP A 110 3.72 -3.26 -4.55
C TRP A 110 3.34 -1.97 -3.83
N GLU A 111 2.53 -1.16 -4.52
CA GLU A 111 2.04 0.10 -4.00
C GLU A 111 0.60 -0.01 -3.52
N CYS A 112 0.22 0.88 -2.62
CA CYS A 112 -1.16 1.06 -2.15
C CYS A 112 -1.85 -0.23 -1.70
N PRO A 113 -1.21 -1.10 -0.88
CA PRO A 113 -1.87 -2.32 -0.42
C PRO A 113 -3.07 -1.97 0.46
N ASP A 114 -4.17 -2.68 0.23
CA ASP A 114 -5.41 -2.56 1.00
C ASP A 114 -5.97 -3.95 1.25
N LEU A 115 -5.85 -4.42 2.49
CA LEU A 115 -6.31 -5.74 2.93
C LEU A 115 -7.54 -5.57 3.81
N PHE A 116 -8.61 -6.27 3.49
CA PHE A 116 -9.87 -6.19 4.22
C PHE A 116 -10.72 -7.45 4.03
N GLU A 117 -11.66 -7.64 4.95
CA GLU A 117 -12.60 -8.76 4.93
C GLU A 117 -13.94 -8.32 4.33
N VAL A 118 -14.50 -9.17 3.45
CA VAL A 118 -15.86 -9.08 2.90
C VAL A 118 -16.44 -10.50 2.85
N ASP A 119 -17.61 -10.72 3.41
CA ASP A 119 -18.34 -12.00 3.40
C ASP A 119 -17.49 -13.19 3.88
N ASN A 120 -16.67 -12.99 4.89
CA ASN A 120 -15.70 -13.93 5.49
C ASN A 120 -14.53 -14.32 4.56
N GLU A 121 -14.28 -13.56 3.52
CA GLU A 121 -13.10 -13.69 2.66
C GLU A 121 -12.22 -12.45 2.77
N TYR A 122 -10.91 -12.63 2.86
CA TYR A 122 -9.97 -11.53 2.79
C TYR A 122 -9.67 -11.19 1.34
N ILE A 123 -9.73 -9.90 1.04
CA ILE A 123 -9.40 -9.34 -0.27
C ILE A 123 -8.18 -8.44 -0.10
N LEU A 124 -7.15 -8.69 -0.91
CA LEU A 124 -6.02 -7.80 -1.08
C LEU A 124 -6.18 -7.03 -2.39
N ILE A 125 -6.21 -5.71 -2.31
CA ILE A 125 -6.02 -4.80 -3.45
C ILE A 125 -4.61 -4.25 -3.38
N MET A 126 -3.93 -4.13 -4.50
CA MET A 126 -2.61 -3.50 -4.59
C MET A 126 -2.37 -2.98 -6.01
N SER A 127 -1.38 -2.11 -6.15
CA SER A 127 -0.99 -1.51 -7.42
C SER A 127 0.48 -1.83 -7.74
N PRO A 128 0.77 -3.02 -8.31
CA PRO A 128 2.13 -3.40 -8.66
C PRO A 128 2.73 -2.55 -9.77
N GLU A 129 4.01 -2.18 -9.61
CA GLU A 129 4.82 -1.66 -10.70
C GLU A 129 5.34 -2.82 -11.57
N HIS A 130 5.43 -2.60 -12.88
CA HIS A 130 5.97 -3.54 -13.88
C HIS A 130 5.27 -4.92 -13.86
N LEU A 131 3.94 -4.91 -13.75
CA LEU A 131 3.15 -6.14 -13.79
C LEU A 131 3.22 -6.78 -15.19
N ILE A 132 3.57 -8.06 -15.22
CA ILE A 132 3.53 -8.89 -16.43
C ILE A 132 2.55 -10.03 -16.17
N SER A 133 1.51 -10.13 -16.97
CA SER A 133 0.56 -11.24 -16.93
C SER A 133 0.32 -11.75 -18.35
N ASP A 134 0.29 -13.07 -18.54
CA ASP A 134 0.08 -13.74 -19.83
C ASP A 134 1.02 -13.25 -20.94
N GLY A 135 2.24 -12.86 -20.60
CA GLY A 135 3.21 -12.29 -21.54
C GLY A 135 2.92 -10.85 -21.97
N ASN A 136 1.87 -10.24 -21.46
CA ASN A 136 1.56 -8.83 -21.65
C ASN A 136 2.15 -7.99 -20.52
N ASN A 137 2.75 -6.88 -20.89
CA ASN A 137 3.26 -5.90 -19.93
C ASN A 137 2.14 -4.87 -19.67
N TYR A 138 1.49 -4.99 -18.52
CA TYR A 138 0.49 -4.02 -18.07
C TYR A 138 1.10 -2.79 -17.45
N THR A 139 2.45 -2.71 -17.39
CA THR A 139 3.17 -1.63 -16.73
C THR A 139 2.79 -1.50 -15.25
N ASN A 140 2.02 -0.49 -14.89
CA ASN A 140 1.50 -0.26 -13.56
C ASN A 140 -0.01 -0.35 -13.61
N ASN A 141 -0.59 -1.29 -12.89
CA ASN A 141 -2.04 -1.50 -12.85
C ASN A 141 -2.50 -1.80 -11.42
N THR A 142 -3.78 -1.67 -11.15
CA THR A 142 -4.36 -2.10 -9.88
C THR A 142 -4.95 -3.49 -10.03
N VAL A 143 -4.57 -4.37 -9.13
CA VAL A 143 -5.02 -5.76 -9.09
C VAL A 143 -5.68 -6.08 -7.76
N TYR A 144 -6.42 -7.18 -7.73
CA TYR A 144 -6.95 -7.75 -6.49
C TYR A 144 -6.80 -9.26 -6.48
N SER A 145 -6.84 -9.83 -5.30
CA SER A 145 -6.90 -11.28 -5.09
C SER A 145 -7.68 -11.60 -3.82
N ILE A 146 -8.36 -12.74 -3.81
CA ILE A 146 -8.83 -13.36 -2.58
C ILE A 146 -7.63 -14.05 -1.95
N VAL A 147 -7.41 -13.84 -0.66
CA VAL A 147 -6.23 -14.31 0.04
C VAL A 147 -6.61 -15.05 1.32
N GLY A 148 -5.87 -16.10 1.64
CA GLY A 148 -5.83 -16.63 2.99
C GLY A 148 -5.04 -15.68 3.87
N PHE A 149 -5.62 -15.22 4.98
CA PHE A 149 -4.94 -14.35 5.93
C PHE A 149 -5.26 -14.73 7.37
N ASP A 150 -4.25 -14.86 8.18
CA ASP A 150 -4.37 -15.08 9.62
C ASP A 150 -4.05 -13.80 10.39
N GLU A 151 -5.04 -13.23 11.04
CA GLU A 151 -4.92 -11.98 11.77
C GLU A 151 -3.92 -12.02 12.92
N GLU A 152 -3.69 -13.18 13.55
CA GLU A 152 -2.79 -13.29 14.71
C GLU A 152 -1.31 -13.34 14.30
N SER A 153 -0.99 -14.11 13.27
CA SER A 153 0.37 -14.27 12.75
C SER A 153 0.72 -13.30 11.65
N CYS A 154 -0.27 -12.68 11.03
CA CYS A 154 -0.16 -11.96 9.75
C CYS A 154 0.42 -12.86 8.64
N ASP A 155 0.18 -14.16 8.71
CA ASP A 155 0.47 -15.05 7.60
C ASP A 155 -0.53 -14.82 6.49
N MET A 156 -0.03 -14.57 5.29
CA MET A 156 -0.84 -14.34 4.11
C MET A 156 -0.45 -15.29 2.99
N LYS A 157 -1.42 -15.69 2.19
CA LYS A 157 -1.22 -16.51 1.01
C LYS A 157 -2.20 -16.11 -0.07
N ILE A 158 -1.70 -15.87 -1.27
CA ILE A 158 -2.50 -15.77 -2.49
C ILE A 158 -2.65 -17.19 -3.03
N ASP A 159 -3.87 -17.71 -3.05
CA ASP A 159 -4.15 -19.08 -3.49
C ASP A 159 -4.35 -19.17 -5.00
N ASP A 160 -4.86 -18.11 -5.62
CA ASP A 160 -5.17 -17.99 -7.04
C ASP A 160 -4.33 -16.89 -7.72
N GLU A 161 -4.49 -16.75 -9.02
CA GLU A 161 -3.88 -15.65 -9.76
C GLU A 161 -4.49 -14.30 -9.36
N VAL A 162 -3.70 -13.24 -9.42
CA VAL A 162 -4.20 -11.88 -9.23
C VAL A 162 -5.02 -11.47 -10.43
N MET A 163 -6.13 -10.79 -10.19
CA MET A 163 -7.06 -10.29 -11.19
C MET A 163 -6.91 -8.78 -11.34
N ILE A 164 -7.05 -8.29 -12.57
CA ILE A 164 -7.09 -6.85 -12.85
C ILE A 164 -8.39 -6.29 -12.26
N LEU A 165 -8.28 -5.21 -11.47
CA LEU A 165 -9.42 -4.62 -10.79
C LEU A 165 -10.34 -3.83 -11.74
N ASP A 166 -9.77 -3.26 -12.79
CA ASP A 166 -10.50 -2.45 -13.78
C ASP A 166 -9.88 -2.67 -15.16
N GLU A 167 -10.70 -3.00 -16.14
CA GLU A 167 -10.26 -3.26 -17.51
C GLU A 167 -9.78 -1.99 -18.25
N GLY A 168 -10.02 -0.81 -17.69
CA GLY A 168 -9.47 0.46 -18.19
C GLY A 168 -7.99 0.56 -17.90
N LEU A 169 -7.30 1.36 -18.71
CA LEU A 169 -5.84 1.55 -18.59
C LEU A 169 -5.44 2.56 -17.54
N ASP A 170 -6.39 3.30 -16.99
CA ASP A 170 -6.10 4.52 -16.22
C ASP A 170 -6.25 4.33 -14.70
N LEU A 171 -6.97 3.31 -14.23
CA LEU A 171 -7.16 3.09 -12.81
C LEU A 171 -5.85 2.65 -12.13
N TYR A 172 -5.43 3.41 -11.12
CA TYR A 172 -4.24 3.12 -10.33
C TYR A 172 -4.40 3.55 -8.88
N ALA A 173 -3.59 2.98 -7.97
CA ALA A 173 -3.49 3.38 -6.58
C ALA A 173 -4.86 3.39 -5.85
N ALA A 174 -5.71 2.40 -6.15
CA ALA A 174 -7.01 2.30 -5.52
C ALA A 174 -6.90 1.97 -4.03
N GLN A 175 -7.72 2.64 -3.23
CA GLN A 175 -7.84 2.42 -1.79
C GLN A 175 -9.31 2.38 -1.40
N THR A 176 -9.63 1.61 -0.38
CA THR A 176 -11.00 1.54 0.15
C THR A 176 -11.10 2.11 1.55
N ASN A 177 -12.30 2.50 1.93
CA ASN A 177 -12.63 2.81 3.31
C ASN A 177 -14.11 2.50 3.57
N ILE A 178 -14.52 2.45 4.83
CA ILE A 178 -15.91 2.23 5.22
C ILE A 178 -16.56 3.58 5.49
N ASP A 179 -17.72 3.82 4.87
CA ASP A 179 -18.52 4.99 5.10
C ASP A 179 -19.32 4.89 6.43
N LYS A 180 -19.99 5.96 6.80
CA LYS A 180 -20.80 6.01 8.03
C LYS A 180 -22.00 5.05 8.05
N TYR A 181 -22.34 4.44 6.93
CA TYR A 181 -23.43 3.47 6.79
C TYR A 181 -22.91 2.02 6.77
N GLY A 182 -21.61 1.82 6.83
CA GLY A 182 -20.96 0.50 6.78
C GLY A 182 -20.66 0.01 5.37
N ASN A 183 -20.86 0.82 4.34
CA ASN A 183 -20.51 0.44 2.97
C ASN A 183 -19.01 0.63 2.76
N ARG A 184 -18.38 -0.34 2.13
CA ARG A 184 -17.00 -0.18 1.65
C ARG A 184 -17.00 0.60 0.35
N ILE A 185 -16.26 1.68 0.34
CA ILE A 185 -16.16 2.62 -0.79
C ILE A 185 -14.74 2.58 -1.32
N LEU A 186 -14.60 2.39 -2.62
CA LEU A 186 -13.34 2.41 -3.33
C LEU A 186 -13.18 3.74 -4.07
N ILE A 187 -11.98 4.31 -3.98
CA ILE A 187 -11.55 5.47 -4.78
C ILE A 187 -10.16 5.14 -5.33
N GLY A 188 -9.94 5.44 -6.59
CA GLY A 188 -8.65 5.27 -7.24
C GLY A 188 -8.23 6.51 -8.02
N TRP A 189 -7.03 6.52 -8.51
CA TRP A 189 -6.52 7.54 -9.40
C TRP A 189 -6.74 7.10 -10.85
N MET A 190 -7.47 7.92 -11.62
CA MET A 190 -7.56 7.81 -13.06
C MET A 190 -6.36 8.57 -13.65
N ARG A 191 -5.31 7.82 -13.96
CA ARG A 191 -4.10 8.37 -14.57
C ARG A 191 -4.40 8.84 -15.99
N MET A 192 -3.69 9.85 -16.42
CA MET A 192 -3.63 10.22 -17.84
C MET A 192 -2.21 9.94 -18.32
N PRO A 193 -2.04 9.11 -19.37
CA PRO A 193 -0.70 8.78 -19.87
C PRO A 193 0.04 9.99 -20.44
N SER A 194 -0.69 11.02 -20.83
CA SER A 194 -0.10 12.28 -21.29
C SER A 194 -0.95 13.47 -20.83
N LYS A 195 -0.29 14.53 -20.41
CA LYS A 195 -0.95 15.78 -20.07
C LYS A 195 -1.66 16.35 -21.31
N PRO A 196 -2.97 16.66 -21.24
CA PRO A 196 -3.65 17.39 -22.29
C PRO A 196 -2.98 18.73 -22.55
N SER A 197 -2.89 19.15 -23.80
CA SER A 197 -2.09 20.33 -24.21
C SER A 197 -2.47 21.67 -23.56
N ASN A 198 -3.69 21.76 -23.05
CA ASN A 198 -4.23 22.99 -22.46
C ASN A 198 -4.60 22.85 -20.97
N GLU A 199 -4.24 21.76 -20.33
CA GLU A 199 -4.62 21.49 -18.94
C GLU A 199 -3.42 21.57 -18.00
N GLU A 200 -3.65 21.98 -16.77
CA GLU A 200 -2.63 22.05 -15.72
C GLU A 200 -2.56 20.75 -14.87
N TRP A 201 -3.47 19.81 -15.11
CA TRP A 201 -3.58 18.56 -14.38
C TRP A 201 -3.39 17.33 -15.28
N ILE A 202 -2.97 16.21 -14.70
CA ILE A 202 -2.67 14.94 -15.38
C ILE A 202 -3.31 13.76 -14.65
N GLY A 203 -4.60 13.79 -14.44
CA GLY A 203 -5.36 12.75 -13.78
C GLY A 203 -6.42 13.31 -12.85
N MET A 204 -7.30 12.43 -12.40
CA MET A 204 -8.37 12.75 -11.47
C MET A 204 -8.68 11.55 -10.58
N MET A 205 -9.38 11.80 -9.49
CA MET A 205 -9.93 10.70 -8.69
C MET A 205 -11.15 10.11 -9.39
N THR A 206 -11.34 8.80 -9.25
CA THR A 206 -12.58 8.15 -9.69
C THR A 206 -13.77 8.67 -8.88
N LEU A 207 -14.98 8.44 -9.41
CA LEU A 207 -16.16 8.47 -8.55
C LEU A 207 -16.04 7.38 -7.48
N PRO A 208 -16.50 7.65 -6.24
CA PRO A 208 -16.61 6.60 -5.22
C PRO A 208 -17.54 5.47 -5.69
N ARG A 209 -17.13 4.25 -5.52
CA ARG A 209 -17.90 3.06 -5.92
C ARG A 209 -17.69 1.89 -4.96
#